data_1de9d9962399f6033eb5dd59eecebe60
#
_entry.id   1de9d9962399f6033eb5dd59eecebe60
#
_cell.length_a   1.000
_cell.length_b   1.000
_cell.length_c   1.000
_cell.angle_alpha   90.00
_cell.angle_beta   90.00
_cell.angle_gamma   90.00
#
_symmetry.space_group_name_H-M   'P 1'
#
loop_
_entity.id
_entity.type
_entity.pdbx_description
1 polymer ?
#
loop_
_entity_poly.entity_id
_entity_poly.type
_entity_poly.pdbx_seq_one_letter_code
_entity_poly.pdbx_strand_id
1 'polypeptide(L)'
;MTTNTIITIGREFGSAGREIGYKVADAFGIKLYDKEMLARAAKESGICEEIFESHDEKPTNSFLYSLVMDTYSMGYSGNTYTDMPINHKVFLAQFDAIKKIANEGPCILVGRCADYALESYSNVVSVFIHADMNARIRRIARIYDVTDAKAKDMIIKTDKKRASYYNYYTCLLYTSPSPRDMRR
;
A
#
# COMPACT_ATOMS: atom_id res chain seq x y z
N MET A 1 20.84 -19.61 -6.85
CA MET A 1 19.44 -19.94 -7.14
C MET A 1 18.66 -18.63 -7.17
N THR A 2 18.27 -18.15 -8.31
CA THR A 2 17.41 -16.98 -8.44
C THR A 2 15.99 -17.42 -8.07
N THR A 3 15.58 -17.13 -6.86
CA THR A 3 14.19 -17.38 -6.43
C THR A 3 13.29 -16.41 -7.19
N ASN A 4 12.35 -16.89 -7.94
CA ASN A 4 11.32 -16.06 -8.60
C ASN A 4 10.24 -15.62 -7.56
N THR A 5 10.69 -15.21 -6.37
CA THR A 5 9.82 -14.88 -5.24
C THR A 5 9.57 -13.37 -5.18
N ILE A 6 8.33 -13.00 -5.04
CA ILE A 6 7.90 -11.62 -4.78
C ILE A 6 7.56 -11.50 -3.30
N ILE A 7 8.05 -10.45 -2.65
CA ILE A 7 7.77 -10.20 -1.23
C ILE A 7 6.93 -8.92 -1.12
N THR A 8 5.77 -9.00 -0.49
CA THR A 8 4.97 -7.82 -0.15
C THR A 8 5.13 -7.49 1.33
N ILE A 9 5.31 -6.20 1.66
CA ILE A 9 5.55 -5.75 3.04
C ILE A 9 4.45 -4.77 3.47
N GLY A 10 3.49 -5.27 4.27
CA GLY A 10 2.64 -4.43 5.11
C GLY A 10 3.40 -3.99 6.37
N ARG A 11 3.08 -2.82 6.93
CA ARG A 11 3.86 -2.31 8.07
C ARG A 11 3.14 -1.26 8.89
N GLU A 12 3.36 -1.27 10.19
CA GLU A 12 3.02 -0.16 11.07
C GLU A 12 4.03 1.00 10.92
N PHE A 13 3.61 2.22 11.20
CA PHE A 13 4.50 3.38 11.17
C PHE A 13 5.49 3.34 12.35
N GLY A 14 6.77 3.50 12.06
CA GLY A 14 7.84 3.41 13.06
C GLY A 14 8.33 1.98 13.36
N SER A 15 7.77 0.92 12.74
CA SER A 15 8.21 -0.47 12.95
C SER A 15 9.50 -0.85 12.22
N ALA A 16 10.16 0.07 11.54
CA ALA A 16 11.32 -0.18 10.68
C ALA A 16 11.04 -1.01 9.41
N GLY A 17 9.77 -1.22 9.05
CA GLY A 17 9.41 -2.08 7.91
C GLY A 17 10.12 -1.74 6.60
N ARG A 18 10.27 -0.44 6.29
CA ARG A 18 11.01 0.01 5.10
C ARG A 18 12.50 -0.35 5.17
N GLU A 19 13.14 -0.11 6.31
CA GLU A 19 14.56 -0.41 6.52
C GLU A 19 14.82 -1.93 6.45
N ILE A 20 13.93 -2.73 7.04
CA ILE A 20 13.98 -4.19 6.95
C ILE A 20 13.84 -4.61 5.48
N GLY A 21 12.90 -4.02 4.75
CA GLY A 21 12.72 -4.28 3.33
C GLY A 21 13.99 -4.04 2.51
N TYR A 22 14.69 -2.92 2.72
CA TYR A 22 15.97 -2.65 2.04
C TYR A 22 17.05 -3.69 2.40
N LYS A 23 17.19 -4.07 3.67
CA LYS A 23 18.15 -5.11 4.08
C LYS A 23 17.84 -6.47 3.45
N VAL A 24 16.58 -6.82 3.31
CA VAL A 24 16.15 -8.05 2.62
C VAL A 24 16.43 -7.94 1.12
N ALA A 25 16.16 -6.79 0.51
CA ALA A 25 16.46 -6.54 -0.90
C ALA A 25 17.95 -6.74 -1.20
N ASP A 26 18.82 -6.15 -0.38
CA ASP A 26 20.26 -6.27 -0.51
C ASP A 26 20.72 -7.74 -0.32
N ALA A 27 20.18 -8.43 0.71
CA ALA A 27 20.55 -9.81 1.00
C ALA A 27 20.18 -10.80 -0.12
N PHE A 28 19.07 -10.55 -0.82
CA PHE A 28 18.62 -11.39 -1.92
C PHE A 28 19.04 -10.87 -3.30
N GLY A 29 19.65 -9.69 -3.40
CA GLY A 29 20.03 -9.07 -4.66
C GLY A 29 18.82 -8.72 -5.55
N ILE A 30 17.67 -8.39 -4.94
CA ILE A 30 16.42 -8.05 -5.64
C ILE A 30 16.03 -6.60 -5.38
N LYS A 31 15.26 -6.03 -6.30
CA LYS A 31 14.86 -4.62 -6.20
C LYS A 31 13.70 -4.42 -5.23
N LEU A 32 13.79 -3.36 -4.42
CA LEU A 32 12.69 -2.89 -3.59
C LEU A 32 12.00 -1.72 -4.27
N TYR A 33 10.68 -1.77 -4.28
CA TYR A 33 9.80 -0.71 -4.77
C TYR A 33 8.94 -0.16 -3.63
N ASP A 34 9.08 1.14 -3.37
CA ASP A 34 8.25 1.89 -2.41
C ASP A 34 7.70 3.15 -3.12
N LYS A 35 8.41 4.27 -3.09
CA LYS A 35 7.98 5.48 -3.81
C LYS A 35 8.13 5.36 -5.33
N GLU A 36 9.07 4.58 -5.81
CA GLU A 36 9.27 4.34 -7.25
C GLU A 36 8.04 3.70 -7.93
N MET A 37 7.20 3.00 -7.17
CA MET A 37 5.92 2.52 -7.70
C MET A 37 4.99 3.67 -8.09
N LEU A 38 5.00 4.77 -7.33
CA LEU A 38 4.16 5.93 -7.61
C LEU A 38 4.60 6.62 -8.89
N ALA A 39 5.90 6.88 -9.04
CA ALA A 39 6.47 7.48 -10.25
C ALA A 39 6.17 6.63 -11.49
N ARG A 40 6.28 5.31 -11.37
CA ARG A 40 5.97 4.40 -12.45
C ARG A 40 4.48 4.39 -12.80
N ALA A 41 3.61 4.32 -11.80
CA ALA A 41 2.16 4.38 -12.00
C ALA A 41 1.74 5.72 -12.65
N ALA A 42 2.35 6.83 -12.25
CA ALA A 42 2.13 8.15 -12.84
C ALA A 42 2.50 8.17 -14.33
N LYS A 43 3.71 7.71 -14.64
CA LYS A 43 4.21 7.66 -16.03
C LYS A 43 3.33 6.80 -16.94
N GLU A 44 2.85 5.66 -16.45
CA GLU A 44 2.07 4.72 -17.26
C GLU A 44 0.60 5.13 -17.40
N SER A 45 0.03 5.78 -16.38
CA SER A 45 -1.38 6.22 -16.40
C SER A 45 -1.61 7.58 -17.06
N GLY A 46 -0.53 8.36 -17.29
CA GLY A 46 -0.63 9.75 -17.76
C GLY A 46 -1.15 10.72 -16.69
N ILE A 47 -1.28 10.31 -15.45
CA ILE A 47 -1.66 11.16 -14.32
C ILE A 47 -0.38 11.80 -13.74
N CYS A 48 -0.44 13.08 -13.44
CA CYS A 48 0.70 13.83 -12.88
C CYS A 48 1.21 13.23 -11.56
N GLU A 49 2.53 13.17 -11.37
CA GLU A 49 3.17 12.54 -10.20
C GLU A 49 2.78 13.22 -8.89
N GLU A 50 2.60 14.55 -8.87
CA GLU A 50 2.16 15.30 -7.70
C GLU A 50 0.76 14.86 -7.23
N ILE A 51 -0.10 14.43 -8.15
CA ILE A 51 -1.41 13.87 -7.82
C ILE A 51 -1.23 12.53 -7.09
N PHE A 52 -0.32 11.67 -7.55
CA PHE A 52 -0.02 10.42 -6.85
C PHE A 52 0.52 10.66 -5.45
N GLU A 53 1.46 11.58 -5.28
CA GLU A 53 2.01 11.90 -3.96
C GLU A 53 0.96 12.48 -3.01
N SER A 54 0.12 13.38 -3.51
CA SER A 54 -0.93 14.02 -2.70
C SER A 54 -2.08 13.08 -2.33
N HIS A 55 -2.32 12.02 -3.12
CA HIS A 55 -3.40 11.04 -2.91
C HIS A 55 -2.90 9.67 -2.45
N ASP A 56 -1.59 9.51 -2.24
CA ASP A 56 -1.00 8.25 -1.78
C ASP A 56 -1.59 7.80 -0.43
N GLU A 57 -2.03 6.55 -0.38
CA GLU A 57 -2.68 5.93 0.78
C GLU A 57 -3.87 6.78 1.33
N LYS A 58 -4.61 7.50 0.47
CA LYS A 58 -5.85 8.17 0.87
C LYS A 58 -7.07 7.40 0.37
N PRO A 59 -7.98 6.99 1.26
CA PRO A 59 -9.26 6.42 0.85
C PRO A 59 -10.13 7.50 0.18
N THR A 60 -11.03 7.07 -0.68
CA THR A 60 -12.03 7.97 -1.26
C THR A 60 -12.99 8.43 -0.14
N ASN A 61 -13.09 9.72 0.12
CA ASN A 61 -13.86 10.29 1.24
C ASN A 61 -15.39 10.31 1.00
N SER A 62 -15.93 9.42 0.19
CA SER A 62 -17.36 9.48 -0.10
C SER A 62 -18.01 8.10 -0.04
N PHE A 63 -18.49 7.73 1.15
CA PHE A 63 -19.52 6.71 1.30
C PHE A 63 -20.76 7.04 0.44
N LEU A 64 -21.12 8.32 0.35
CA LEU A 64 -22.19 8.82 -0.53
C LEU A 64 -21.85 8.61 -2.02
N TYR A 65 -20.58 8.68 -2.41
CA TYR A 65 -20.18 8.50 -3.80
C TYR A 65 -20.29 7.04 -4.26
N SER A 66 -19.93 6.08 -3.40
CA SER A 66 -20.11 4.66 -3.72
C SER A 66 -21.60 4.30 -3.83
N LEU A 67 -22.45 4.89 -2.99
CA LEU A 67 -23.90 4.69 -3.04
C LEU A 67 -24.53 5.29 -4.32
N VAL A 68 -24.03 6.45 -4.76
CA VAL A 68 -24.48 7.11 -5.98
C VAL A 68 -24.00 6.34 -7.23
N MET A 69 -22.76 5.82 -7.23
CA MET A 69 -22.23 5.05 -8.36
C MET A 69 -22.93 3.70 -8.54
N ASP A 70 -23.32 3.01 -7.46
CA ASP A 70 -24.12 1.79 -7.54
C ASP A 70 -25.49 2.05 -8.16
N THR A 71 -26.06 3.25 -7.93
CA THR A 71 -27.35 3.65 -8.51
C THR A 71 -27.22 4.06 -9.98
N TYR A 72 -26.09 4.65 -10.40
CA TYR A 72 -25.84 5.05 -11.79
C TYR A 72 -25.35 3.90 -12.69
N SER A 73 -24.70 2.87 -12.14
CA SER A 73 -24.24 1.73 -12.93
C SER A 73 -25.38 0.85 -13.49
N MET A 74 -26.59 1.01 -13.00
CA MET A 74 -27.77 0.31 -13.51
C MET A 74 -28.41 0.98 -14.74
N GLY A 75 -27.95 2.11 -15.26
CA GLY A 75 -28.69 2.81 -16.30
C GLY A 75 -27.96 3.62 -17.35
N TYR A 76 -26.63 3.75 -17.36
CA TYR A 76 -25.95 4.60 -18.34
C TYR A 76 -24.70 3.95 -18.95
N SER A 77 -24.79 3.62 -20.24
CA SER A 77 -23.67 3.27 -21.12
C SER A 77 -22.92 4.55 -21.52
N GLY A 78 -22.14 5.10 -20.61
CA GLY A 78 -21.25 6.24 -20.81
C GLY A 78 -19.86 5.92 -20.28
N ASN A 79 -18.82 6.44 -20.93
CA ASN A 79 -17.40 6.21 -20.69
C ASN A 79 -17.04 6.31 -19.19
N THR A 80 -17.14 5.20 -18.47
CA THR A 80 -17.10 5.08 -16.98
C THR A 80 -15.76 5.55 -16.40
N TYR A 81 -14.71 5.70 -17.21
CA TYR A 81 -13.38 6.08 -16.75
C TYR A 81 -13.21 7.59 -16.50
N THR A 82 -14.02 8.43 -17.15
CA THR A 82 -13.93 9.90 -17.02
C THR A 82 -14.54 10.43 -15.72
N ASP A 83 -15.57 9.77 -15.18
CA ASP A 83 -16.31 10.24 -13.99
C ASP A 83 -15.81 9.64 -12.66
N MET A 84 -14.78 8.78 -12.71
CA MET A 84 -14.25 8.11 -11.53
C MET A 84 -13.46 9.09 -10.63
N PRO A 85 -13.62 9.05 -9.28
CA PRO A 85 -12.85 9.88 -8.36
C PRO A 85 -11.36 9.68 -8.54
N ILE A 86 -10.59 10.76 -8.42
CA ILE A 86 -9.16 10.75 -8.63
C ILE A 86 -8.42 9.73 -7.73
N ASN A 87 -8.85 9.58 -6.47
CA ASN A 87 -8.28 8.57 -5.57
C ASN A 87 -8.44 7.14 -6.10
N HIS A 88 -9.57 6.86 -6.76
CA HIS A 88 -9.82 5.54 -7.33
C HIS A 88 -8.98 5.30 -8.60
N LYS A 89 -8.84 6.33 -9.45
CA LYS A 89 -7.92 6.28 -10.60
C LYS A 89 -6.48 6.03 -10.17
N VAL A 90 -6.03 6.73 -9.12
CA VAL A 90 -4.70 6.55 -8.53
C VAL A 90 -4.52 5.12 -8.01
N PHE A 91 -5.52 4.58 -7.31
CA PHE A 91 -5.48 3.20 -6.81
C PHE A 91 -5.36 2.20 -7.96
N LEU A 92 -6.19 2.29 -9.00
CA LEU A 92 -6.15 1.39 -10.15
C LEU A 92 -4.82 1.45 -10.88
N ALA A 93 -4.28 2.66 -11.10
CA ALA A 93 -2.98 2.83 -11.72
C ALA A 93 -1.84 2.23 -10.89
N GLN A 94 -1.89 2.35 -9.56
CA GLN A 94 -0.94 1.67 -8.65
C GLN A 94 -1.09 0.15 -8.73
N PHE A 95 -2.32 -0.34 -8.76
CA PHE A 95 -2.62 -1.76 -8.86
C PHE A 95 -2.06 -2.40 -10.14
N ASP A 96 -2.23 -1.72 -11.27
CA ASP A 96 -1.69 -2.15 -12.56
C ASP A 96 -0.16 -2.10 -12.59
N ALA A 97 0.45 -1.04 -12.04
CA ALA A 97 1.90 -0.91 -11.92
C ALA A 97 2.50 -2.01 -11.03
N ILE A 98 1.85 -2.38 -9.93
CA ILE A 98 2.25 -3.49 -9.06
C ILE A 98 2.29 -4.81 -9.84
N LYS A 99 1.24 -5.12 -10.62
CA LYS A 99 1.20 -6.34 -11.43
C LYS A 99 2.27 -6.36 -12.51
N LYS A 100 2.52 -5.24 -13.18
CA LYS A 100 3.58 -5.13 -14.18
C LYS A 100 4.96 -5.36 -13.57
N ILE A 101 5.26 -4.71 -12.42
CA ILE A 101 6.51 -4.91 -11.70
C ILE A 101 6.69 -6.37 -11.28
N ALA A 102 5.62 -7.00 -10.77
CA ALA A 102 5.64 -8.40 -10.37
C ALA A 102 5.96 -9.36 -11.54
N ASN A 103 5.52 -9.04 -12.73
CA ASN A 103 5.78 -9.83 -13.94
C ASN A 103 7.20 -9.64 -14.51
N GLU A 104 7.93 -8.61 -14.07
CA GLU A 104 9.32 -8.37 -14.51
C GLU A 104 10.33 -9.25 -13.77
N GLY A 105 9.97 -9.81 -12.63
CA GLY A 105 10.83 -10.71 -11.87
C GLY A 105 10.73 -10.54 -10.35
N PRO A 106 11.67 -11.16 -9.59
CA PRO A 106 11.68 -11.11 -8.14
C PRO A 106 11.86 -9.67 -7.64
N CYS A 107 11.02 -9.27 -6.69
CA CYS A 107 11.05 -7.92 -6.15
C CYS A 107 10.42 -7.85 -4.75
N ILE A 108 10.64 -6.73 -4.06
CA ILE A 108 9.96 -6.38 -2.82
C ILE A 108 9.05 -5.18 -3.07
N LEU A 109 7.80 -5.30 -2.67
CA LEU A 109 6.77 -4.25 -2.81
C LEU A 109 6.33 -3.80 -1.43
N VAL A 110 6.38 -2.49 -1.16
CA VAL A 110 6.09 -1.97 0.19
C VAL A 110 4.77 -1.23 0.22
N GLY A 111 3.75 -1.82 0.85
CA GLY A 111 2.42 -1.24 1.06
C GLY A 111 1.52 -1.21 -0.19
N ARG A 112 0.61 -0.25 -0.23
CA ARG A 112 -0.32 0.06 -1.34
C ARG A 112 -1.18 -1.12 -1.79
N CYS A 113 -1.57 -1.97 -0.82
CA CYS A 113 -2.35 -3.18 -1.09
C CYS A 113 -1.66 -4.14 -2.08
N ALA A 114 -0.32 -4.20 -2.09
CA ALA A 114 0.41 -5.07 -3.02
C ALA A 114 0.13 -6.56 -2.77
N ASP A 115 -0.09 -6.95 -1.53
CA ASP A 115 -0.53 -8.28 -1.13
C ASP A 115 -1.89 -8.65 -1.75
N TYR A 116 -2.83 -7.72 -1.76
CA TYR A 116 -4.14 -7.88 -2.39
C TYR A 116 -4.04 -7.89 -3.93
N ALA A 117 -3.23 -6.97 -4.49
CA ALA A 117 -3.03 -6.90 -5.95
C ALA A 117 -2.46 -8.19 -6.53
N LEU A 118 -1.68 -8.93 -5.73
CA LEU A 118 -0.99 -10.15 -6.13
C LEU A 118 -1.56 -11.42 -5.47
N GLU A 119 -2.78 -11.38 -4.93
CA GLU A 119 -3.41 -12.52 -4.24
C GLU A 119 -3.46 -13.79 -5.11
N SER A 120 -3.61 -13.64 -6.42
CA SER A 120 -3.65 -14.76 -7.38
C SER A 120 -2.27 -15.31 -7.77
N TYR A 121 -1.17 -14.69 -7.33
CA TYR A 121 0.18 -15.12 -7.68
C TYR A 121 0.69 -16.17 -6.69
N SER A 122 1.12 -17.32 -7.19
CA SER A 122 1.59 -18.45 -6.37
C SER A 122 2.99 -18.26 -5.77
N ASN A 123 3.77 -17.28 -6.27
CA ASN A 123 5.14 -17.00 -5.87
C ASN A 123 5.27 -15.77 -4.97
N VAL A 124 4.20 -15.36 -4.29
CA VAL A 124 4.17 -14.20 -3.39
C VAL A 124 4.27 -14.63 -1.93
N VAL A 125 5.14 -13.96 -1.20
CA VAL A 125 5.24 -14.04 0.27
C VAL A 125 4.80 -12.70 0.85
N SER A 126 3.68 -12.70 1.56
CA SER A 126 3.16 -11.51 2.23
C SER A 126 3.63 -11.45 3.69
N VAL A 127 4.23 -10.33 4.06
CA VAL A 127 4.79 -10.09 5.39
C VAL A 127 4.19 -8.83 5.99
N PHE A 128 3.80 -8.87 7.25
CA PHE A 128 3.39 -7.69 8.00
C PHE A 128 4.36 -7.40 9.13
N ILE A 129 4.97 -6.20 9.14
CA ILE A 129 5.96 -5.80 10.13
C ILE A 129 5.33 -4.88 11.16
N HIS A 130 5.29 -5.35 12.40
CA HIS A 130 4.81 -4.60 13.55
C HIS A 130 5.93 -4.43 14.60
N ALA A 131 5.76 -3.54 15.57
CA ALA A 131 6.65 -3.38 16.70
C ALA A 131 5.91 -2.80 17.90
N ASP A 132 6.51 -2.96 19.09
CA ASP A 132 6.00 -2.37 20.32
C ASP A 132 5.86 -0.85 20.21
N MET A 133 4.77 -0.29 20.76
CA MET A 133 4.46 1.12 20.66
C MET A 133 5.58 2.02 21.22
N ASN A 134 6.19 1.65 22.33
CA ASN A 134 7.26 2.46 22.93
C ASN A 134 8.53 2.45 22.07
N ALA A 135 8.84 1.31 21.45
CA ALA A 135 9.95 1.22 20.49
C ALA A 135 9.71 2.11 19.26
N ARG A 136 8.48 2.10 18.76
CA ARG A 136 8.05 2.94 17.63
C ARG A 136 8.10 4.42 17.97
N ILE A 137 7.63 4.82 19.16
CA ILE A 137 7.68 6.22 19.64
C ILE A 137 9.13 6.70 19.68
N ARG A 138 10.03 5.97 20.36
CA ARG A 138 11.46 6.35 20.44
C ARG A 138 12.11 6.48 19.04
N ARG A 139 11.74 5.58 18.12
CA ARG A 139 12.25 5.62 16.74
C ARG A 139 11.76 6.85 15.99
N ILE A 140 10.46 7.15 16.04
CA ILE A 140 9.86 8.31 15.35
C ILE A 140 10.32 9.60 15.96
N ALA A 141 10.38 9.71 17.30
CA ALA A 141 10.91 10.89 17.99
C ALA A 141 12.32 11.22 17.51
N ARG A 142 13.20 10.23 17.41
CA ARG A 142 14.57 10.39 16.93
C ARG A 142 14.65 10.77 15.45
N ILE A 143 13.85 10.14 14.58
CA ILE A 143 13.93 10.37 13.13
C ILE A 143 13.39 11.74 12.72
N TYR A 144 12.34 12.20 13.39
CA TYR A 144 11.66 13.45 13.06
C TYR A 144 12.01 14.62 14.01
N ASP A 145 12.89 14.38 14.99
CA ASP A 145 13.26 15.35 16.02
C ASP A 145 12.05 15.98 16.72
N VAL A 146 11.18 15.13 17.24
CA VAL A 146 9.93 15.53 17.91
C VAL A 146 9.80 14.89 19.28
N THR A 147 8.94 15.46 20.13
CA THR A 147 8.63 14.88 21.45
C THR A 147 7.94 13.53 21.33
N ASP A 148 8.05 12.69 22.36
CA ASP A 148 7.39 11.37 22.42
C ASP A 148 5.87 11.49 22.25
N ALA A 149 5.25 12.51 22.83
CA ALA A 149 3.81 12.77 22.68
C ALA A 149 3.45 13.03 21.21
N LYS A 150 4.24 13.85 20.51
CA LYS A 150 4.06 14.15 19.09
C LYS A 150 4.31 12.92 18.23
N ALA A 151 5.37 12.15 18.53
CA ALA A 151 5.67 10.90 17.84
C ALA A 151 4.51 9.90 17.95
N LYS A 152 3.94 9.74 19.15
CA LYS A 152 2.77 8.89 19.38
C LYS A 152 1.55 9.31 18.53
N ASP A 153 1.26 10.62 18.51
CA ASP A 153 0.17 11.17 17.69
C ASP A 153 0.38 10.89 16.19
N MET A 154 1.61 11.09 15.69
CA MET A 154 1.99 10.79 14.31
C MET A 154 1.81 9.30 13.98
N ILE A 155 2.19 8.40 14.90
CA ILE A 155 2.03 6.95 14.72
C ILE A 155 0.56 6.59 14.58
N ILE A 156 -0.27 7.02 15.52
CA ILE A 156 -1.70 6.71 15.54
C ILE A 156 -2.39 7.22 14.26
N LYS A 157 -2.09 8.45 13.86
CA LYS A 157 -2.68 9.06 12.65
C LYS A 157 -2.26 8.33 11.37
N THR A 158 -0.97 7.98 11.27
CA THR A 158 -0.46 7.29 10.07
C THR A 158 -0.98 5.88 9.96
N ASP A 159 -1.02 5.13 11.07
CA ASP A 159 -1.55 3.77 11.06
C ASP A 159 -3.05 3.75 10.77
N LYS A 160 -3.82 4.71 11.34
CA LYS A 160 -5.24 4.85 11.03
C LYS A 160 -5.46 5.17 9.54
N LYS A 161 -4.64 6.05 8.95
CA LYS A 161 -4.71 6.38 7.53
C LYS A 161 -4.48 5.15 6.66
N ARG A 162 -3.41 4.37 6.95
CA ARG A 162 -3.09 3.13 6.23
C ARG A 162 -4.16 2.07 6.37
N ALA A 163 -4.66 1.86 7.58
CA ALA A 163 -5.74 0.92 7.83
C ALA A 163 -7.01 1.31 7.07
N SER A 164 -7.38 2.60 7.09
CA SER A 164 -8.55 3.09 6.35
C SER A 164 -8.40 2.89 4.84
N TYR A 165 -7.21 3.15 4.29
CA TYR A 165 -6.90 2.93 2.87
C TYR A 165 -7.03 1.45 2.50
N TYR A 166 -6.35 0.58 3.24
CA TYR A 166 -6.34 -0.86 3.00
C TYR A 166 -7.76 -1.45 3.11
N ASN A 167 -8.45 -1.18 4.22
CA ASN A 167 -9.79 -1.70 4.46
C ASN A 167 -10.80 -1.23 3.39
N TYR A 168 -10.66 0.01 2.91
CA TYR A 168 -11.54 0.57 1.89
C TYR A 168 -11.40 -0.16 0.53
N TYR A 169 -10.16 -0.42 0.10
CA TYR A 169 -9.92 -0.99 -1.23
C TYR A 169 -9.90 -2.52 -1.27
N THR A 170 -9.61 -3.19 -0.15
CA THR A 170 -9.51 -4.64 -0.10
C THR A 170 -10.67 -5.32 0.61
N CYS A 171 -11.46 -4.58 1.38
CA CYS A 171 -12.45 -5.11 2.33
C CYS A 171 -11.85 -6.04 3.40
N LEU A 172 -10.52 -6.01 3.58
CA LEU A 172 -9.78 -6.79 4.56
C LEU A 172 -9.26 -5.91 5.70
N LEU A 173 -8.92 -6.51 6.85
CA LEU A 173 -8.32 -5.78 7.97
C LEU A 173 -6.81 -5.61 7.77
N TYR A 174 -6.33 -4.38 7.92
CA TYR A 174 -4.91 -4.06 7.90
C TYR A 174 -4.27 -4.40 9.25
N THR A 175 -3.96 -5.67 9.45
CA THR A 175 -3.32 -6.18 10.67
C THR A 175 -2.33 -7.30 10.33
N SER A 176 -1.52 -7.71 11.32
CA SER A 176 -0.79 -8.96 11.18
C SER A 176 -1.78 -10.12 10.97
N PRO A 177 -1.48 -11.06 10.07
CA PRO A 177 -2.36 -12.19 9.81
C PRO A 177 -2.63 -12.96 11.10
N SER A 178 -3.90 -13.26 11.34
CA SER A 178 -4.31 -14.14 12.43
C SER A 178 -3.76 -15.56 12.17
N PRO A 179 -3.48 -16.36 13.22
CA PRO A 179 -3.15 -17.77 13.04
C PRO A 179 -4.20 -18.57 12.26
N ARG A 180 -5.43 -18.03 12.13
CA ARG A 180 -6.47 -18.61 11.28
C ARG A 180 -6.29 -18.28 9.81
N ASP A 181 -5.67 -17.17 9.47
CA ASP A 181 -5.45 -16.72 8.09
C ASP A 181 -4.22 -17.38 7.45
N MET A 182 -3.33 -17.96 8.27
CA MET A 182 -2.15 -18.70 7.81
C MET A 182 -2.44 -20.15 7.34
N ARG A 183 -3.71 -20.56 7.30
CA ARG A 183 -4.13 -21.91 6.90
C ARG A 183 -4.70 -21.98 5.46
N ARG A 184 -4.28 -21.08 4.59
CA ARG A 184 -4.61 -21.16 3.16
C ARG A 184 -3.39 -21.51 2.34
#